data_6dc5b921ca4df7d04853eb3c7925e5ad
#
_entry.id   6dc5b921ca4df7d04853eb3c7925e5ad
#
_cell.length_a   1.000
_cell.length_b   1.000
_cell.length_c   1.000
_cell.angle_alpha   90.00
_cell.angle_beta   90.00
_cell.angle_gamma   90.00
#
_symmetry.space_group_name_H-M   'P 1'
#
loop_
_entity.id
_entity.type
_entity.pdbx_description
1 polymer ?
#
loop_
_entity_poly.entity_id
_entity_poly.type
_entity_poly.pdbx_seq_one_letter_code
_entity_poly.pdbx_strand_id
1 'polypeptide(L)'
;MRYSGAVLAGLAAFAHGRQQAPGDDAASSFDWEKLPPSTVLSYRSCYDGYECARLTVPMNWQDDTDPRLVVLAVIRLPAVVPVSDPAFGGTILTNPGGPGGSGVDSLRGGGGRRLRDVLDKPGQRHYEILSFDPRGVGRSWPRANCLPHNDLARDAFAYEERGVGILDGSEPSAVPRILGMYKSFLQKCAAEDEAGTPGAEIMGFMSTPSVARDMVQIVDKIDEHLKEERVEVDEDVDEDDRVELRKRGHHKKDVPRLQYVGYSYGTILGNYFASLFPERVGRLILDGVVDAKDYSSGPGWITSTVDADNITSHFYTGCHAAGASVCALVQPSDKSGADIQARVEDYIAALTDEPVPITTPGGGFSALTAADARMASAIASYSPGTSFKPLAASLADLLAGNATSFVQLLDKIGAFPHLRDACAVGDSIRVPVMQLAVNEASIATRCADGEDVTDRNLTWWRDFVASESRTSKTFGSFWSKIRLPCAGFRFPRNWSFNGPFTTPRYERTSRGRPVKGKPAAPLLFLSSRLDPVTPLRSARRMAAEHPGAAVVVQESMGHCALGSANSECTRGIAREYMDTGKVPSHETVCESDFDPWKDTEGGASSFVIDAPRFPF
;
A
#
# COMPACT_ATOMS: atom_id res chain seq x y z
N MET A 1 -54.71 48.00 2.89
CA MET A 1 -54.69 47.90 4.37
C MET A 1 -53.31 47.63 4.76
N ARG A 2 -52.74 48.47 5.59
CA ARG A 2 -51.40 48.44 6.13
C ARG A 2 -51.31 47.34 7.18
N TYR A 3 -50.25 46.56 7.22
CA TYR A 3 -49.62 46.12 8.48
C TYR A 3 -48.11 46.13 8.32
N SER A 4 -47.54 47.12 8.94
CA SER A 4 -46.13 47.18 9.31
C SER A 4 -45.94 46.41 10.63
N GLY A 5 -44.90 45.64 10.75
CA GLY A 5 -44.49 45.02 11.99
C GLY A 5 -43.07 44.57 11.88
N ALA A 6 -42.16 45.43 12.30
CA ALA A 6 -40.74 45.11 12.45
C ALA A 6 -40.51 44.08 13.57
N VAL A 7 -39.69 43.05 13.30
CA VAL A 7 -38.95 42.32 14.34
C VAL A 7 -37.50 42.27 13.87
N LEU A 8 -36.74 43.23 14.35
CA LEU A 8 -35.29 43.19 14.49
C LEU A 8 -35.01 42.61 15.87
N ALA A 9 -34.32 41.51 15.98
CA ALA A 9 -33.33 41.23 17.00
C ALA A 9 -32.93 39.74 16.98
N GLY A 10 -31.65 39.45 16.85
CA GLY A 10 -31.08 38.19 17.26
C GLY A 10 -30.22 37.47 16.23
N LEU A 11 -29.34 38.16 15.51
CA LEU A 11 -28.16 37.50 14.95
C LEU A 11 -27.12 37.27 16.07
N ALA A 12 -27.34 36.23 16.87
CA ALA A 12 -26.28 35.66 17.68
C ALA A 12 -25.35 34.90 16.74
N ALA A 13 -24.16 35.42 16.55
CA ALA A 13 -23.05 34.78 15.86
C ALA A 13 -22.70 33.49 16.60
N PHE A 14 -23.16 32.37 16.14
CA PHE A 14 -22.54 31.09 16.45
C PHE A 14 -21.27 31.00 15.61
N ALA A 15 -20.18 31.55 16.17
CA ALA A 15 -18.84 31.15 15.80
C ALA A 15 -18.65 29.69 16.20
N HIS A 16 -19.08 28.77 15.37
CA HIS A 16 -18.62 27.38 15.47
C HIS A 16 -17.17 27.40 15.01
N GLY A 17 -16.29 27.38 15.99
CA GLY A 17 -14.90 27.07 15.78
C GLY A 17 -14.84 25.74 15.01
N ARG A 18 -14.33 25.79 13.77
CA ARG A 18 -13.81 24.61 13.11
C ARG A 18 -12.79 24.01 14.07
N GLN A 19 -13.13 22.91 14.74
CA GLN A 19 -12.12 22.00 15.23
C GLN A 19 -11.40 21.46 14.00
N GLN A 20 -10.26 22.03 13.70
CA GLN A 20 -9.29 21.44 12.80
C GLN A 20 -9.04 20.01 13.26
N ALA A 21 -9.14 19.09 12.34
CA ALA A 21 -8.60 17.74 12.55
C ALA A 21 -7.16 17.88 13.07
N PRO A 22 -6.71 17.05 14.01
CA PRO A 22 -5.40 17.21 14.63
C PRO A 22 -4.32 17.12 13.56
N GLY A 23 -3.69 18.25 13.30
CA GLY A 23 -2.33 18.45 12.93
C GLY A 23 -1.87 17.96 11.57
N ASP A 24 -2.20 18.69 10.50
CA ASP A 24 -1.20 18.99 9.47
C ASP A 24 -0.56 20.33 9.88
N ASP A 25 0.42 20.26 10.76
CA ASP A 25 1.20 21.40 11.20
C ASP A 25 1.90 22.02 9.98
N ALA A 26 1.77 23.33 9.84
CA ALA A 26 2.43 24.14 8.81
C ALA A 26 3.99 24.01 8.81
N ALA A 27 4.56 23.34 9.80
CA ALA A 27 5.99 23.00 9.92
C ALA A 27 6.40 21.79 9.06
N SER A 28 5.47 21.11 8.36
CA SER A 28 5.73 19.85 7.62
C SER A 28 5.54 19.94 6.10
N SER A 29 5.35 21.09 5.50
CA SER A 29 5.19 21.22 4.04
C SER A 29 6.55 21.37 3.35
N PHE A 30 7.11 20.25 2.88
CA PHE A 30 8.28 20.26 2.02
C PHE A 30 7.86 20.40 0.55
N ASP A 31 8.48 21.36 -0.15
CA ASP A 31 8.22 21.62 -1.57
C ASP A 31 9.17 20.79 -2.45
N TRP A 32 8.68 19.64 -2.91
CA TRP A 32 9.42 18.72 -3.76
C TRP A 32 9.83 19.34 -5.11
N GLU A 33 9.09 20.29 -5.63
CA GLU A 33 9.37 20.89 -6.93
C GLU A 33 10.60 21.79 -6.88
N LYS A 34 10.91 22.34 -5.70
CA LYS A 34 12.14 23.12 -5.48
C LYS A 34 13.40 22.27 -5.33
N LEU A 35 13.25 20.95 -5.11
CA LEU A 35 14.39 20.06 -5.03
C LEU A 35 14.84 19.67 -6.45
N PRO A 36 16.07 20.05 -6.88
CA PRO A 36 16.51 19.77 -8.24
C PRO A 36 16.68 18.26 -8.46
N PRO A 37 16.24 17.73 -9.62
CA PRO A 37 16.55 16.37 -10.02
C PRO A 37 18.07 16.17 -10.21
N SER A 38 18.56 14.97 -9.88
CA SER A 38 19.97 14.63 -10.00
C SER A 38 20.16 13.17 -10.42
N THR A 39 21.27 12.84 -11.03
CA THR A 39 21.69 11.46 -11.32
C THR A 39 22.36 10.76 -10.15
N VAL A 40 22.56 11.49 -9.03
CA VAL A 40 23.08 10.98 -7.75
C VAL A 40 22.11 11.30 -6.62
N LEU A 41 22.22 10.60 -5.50
CA LEU A 41 21.40 10.86 -4.31
C LEU A 41 21.93 12.12 -3.57
N SER A 42 21.42 13.27 -3.97
CA SER A 42 21.73 14.56 -3.34
C SER A 42 20.65 14.90 -2.31
N TYR A 43 20.88 14.50 -1.07
CA TYR A 43 19.90 14.66 0.00
C TYR A 43 19.80 16.09 0.52
N ARG A 44 18.58 16.48 0.91
CA ARG A 44 18.26 17.71 1.65
C ARG A 44 17.29 17.38 2.78
N SER A 45 17.43 18.03 3.91
CA SER A 45 16.44 17.92 5.00
C SER A 45 15.05 18.30 4.48
N CYS A 46 14.03 17.49 4.79
CA CYS A 46 12.68 17.70 4.29
C CYS A 46 11.64 17.71 5.41
N TYR A 47 11.34 16.59 6.01
CA TYR A 47 10.40 16.46 7.12
C TYR A 47 11.18 16.26 8.43
N ASP A 48 10.48 16.22 9.57
CA ASP A 48 11.12 16.03 10.86
C ASP A 48 12.00 14.78 10.93
N GLY A 49 13.31 14.99 10.91
CA GLY A 49 14.34 13.95 10.98
C GLY A 49 14.48 13.10 9.70
N TYR A 50 13.88 13.51 8.57
CA TYR A 50 14.03 12.86 7.27
C TYR A 50 14.84 13.69 6.30
N GLU A 51 15.37 13.04 5.29
CA GLU A 51 16.08 13.63 4.17
C GLU A 51 15.51 13.13 2.84
N CYS A 52 15.42 14.05 1.86
CA CYS A 52 14.80 13.81 0.57
C CYS A 52 15.78 14.05 -0.57
N ALA A 53 15.63 13.27 -1.65
CA ALA A 53 16.35 13.41 -2.91
C ALA A 53 15.42 13.18 -4.09
N ARG A 54 15.77 13.70 -5.28
CA ARG A 54 15.09 13.41 -6.54
C ARG A 54 16.10 12.77 -7.49
N LEU A 55 15.90 11.45 -7.72
CA LEU A 55 16.81 10.64 -8.54
C LEU A 55 16.25 10.50 -9.96
N THR A 56 17.03 10.91 -10.95
CA THR A 56 16.70 10.77 -12.37
C THR A 56 17.10 9.37 -12.88
N VAL A 57 16.16 8.72 -13.57
CA VAL A 57 16.34 7.39 -14.20
C VAL A 57 15.73 7.40 -15.60
N PRO A 58 16.14 6.49 -16.52
CA PRO A 58 15.48 6.33 -17.83
C PRO A 58 14.00 5.97 -17.69
N MET A 59 13.15 6.52 -18.58
CA MET A 59 11.76 6.09 -18.67
C MET A 59 11.67 4.68 -19.23
N ASN A 60 12.40 4.40 -20.32
CA ASN A 60 12.43 3.10 -20.97
C ASN A 60 13.75 2.35 -20.71
N TRP A 61 13.74 1.40 -19.78
CA TRP A 61 14.91 0.56 -19.49
C TRP A 61 15.24 -0.47 -20.60
N GLN A 62 14.40 -0.60 -21.62
CA GLN A 62 14.59 -1.54 -22.72
C GLN A 62 15.12 -0.85 -23.99
N ASP A 63 15.26 0.47 -23.97
CA ASP A 63 15.74 1.26 -25.10
C ASP A 63 16.63 2.41 -24.61
N ASP A 64 17.94 2.23 -24.75
CA ASP A 64 18.94 3.22 -24.33
C ASP A 64 18.93 4.49 -25.21
N THR A 65 18.19 4.47 -26.33
CA THR A 65 18.05 5.63 -27.23
C THR A 65 16.85 6.51 -26.88
N ASP A 66 15.95 6.06 -25.98
CA ASP A 66 14.82 6.85 -25.51
C ASP A 66 15.32 7.98 -24.58
N PRO A 67 15.18 9.25 -24.96
CA PRO A 67 15.70 10.36 -24.15
C PRO A 67 14.82 10.71 -22.95
N ARG A 68 13.63 10.10 -22.83
CA ARG A 68 12.69 10.42 -21.76
C ARG A 68 13.17 9.90 -20.41
N LEU A 69 12.91 10.69 -19.40
CA LEU A 69 13.39 10.45 -18.04
C LEU A 69 12.23 10.40 -17.05
N VAL A 70 12.44 9.67 -15.98
CA VAL A 70 11.61 9.66 -14.78
C VAL A 70 12.44 10.23 -13.63
N VAL A 71 11.81 11.03 -12.79
CA VAL A 71 12.42 11.57 -11.57
C VAL A 71 11.75 10.91 -10.38
N LEU A 72 12.46 10.03 -9.72
CA LEU A 72 11.97 9.33 -8.52
C LEU A 72 12.12 10.21 -7.30
N ALA A 73 11.05 10.34 -6.52
CA ALA A 73 11.08 10.96 -5.20
C ALA A 73 11.59 9.93 -4.18
N VAL A 74 12.70 10.22 -3.54
CA VAL A 74 13.38 9.35 -2.57
C VAL A 74 13.40 10.02 -1.20
N ILE A 75 13.08 9.26 -0.16
CA ILE A 75 13.12 9.70 1.24
C ILE A 75 13.91 8.72 2.09
N ARG A 76 14.74 9.21 3.00
CA ARG A 76 15.43 8.38 3.99
C ARG A 76 15.21 8.88 5.42
N LEU A 77 15.17 7.95 6.35
CA LEU A 77 15.35 8.16 7.78
C LEU A 77 16.78 7.72 8.10
N PRO A 78 17.72 8.65 8.36
CA PRO A 78 19.11 8.30 8.66
C PRO A 78 19.22 7.36 9.86
N ALA A 79 20.24 6.51 9.86
CA ALA A 79 20.57 5.69 11.03
C ALA A 79 20.91 6.58 12.25
N VAL A 80 20.74 6.02 13.45
CA VAL A 80 21.10 6.74 14.70
C VAL A 80 22.62 6.76 14.98
N VAL A 81 23.40 6.11 14.13
CA VAL A 81 24.87 6.10 14.16
C VAL A 81 25.41 6.54 12.81
N PRO A 82 26.60 7.16 12.74
CA PRO A 82 27.21 7.56 11.48
C PRO A 82 27.59 6.34 10.61
N VAL A 83 27.76 6.57 9.32
CA VAL A 83 28.08 5.51 8.33
C VAL A 83 29.43 4.85 8.61
N SER A 84 30.35 5.54 9.28
CA SER A 84 31.66 5.03 9.71
C SER A 84 31.61 4.13 10.95
N ASP A 85 30.49 4.15 11.70
CA ASP A 85 30.35 3.35 12.92
C ASP A 85 30.26 1.84 12.57
N PRO A 86 31.01 0.94 13.26
CA PRO A 86 30.91 -0.50 13.07
C PRO A 86 29.50 -1.08 13.30
N ALA A 87 28.65 -0.38 14.07
CA ALA A 87 27.25 -0.75 14.30
C ALA A 87 26.33 -0.35 13.13
N PHE A 88 26.79 0.42 12.14
CA PHE A 88 25.99 0.74 10.97
C PHE A 88 25.68 -0.51 10.14
N GLY A 89 24.40 -0.83 9.99
CA GLY A 89 23.90 -2.03 9.32
C GLY A 89 23.69 -1.87 7.81
N GLY A 90 23.86 -0.65 7.30
CA GLY A 90 23.54 -0.29 5.91
C GLY A 90 22.11 0.22 5.76
N THR A 91 21.72 0.44 4.51
CA THR A 91 20.40 0.97 4.12
C THR A 91 19.42 -0.16 3.85
N ILE A 92 18.22 -0.09 4.41
CA ILE A 92 17.09 -0.96 4.11
C ILE A 92 16.09 -0.17 3.27
N LEU A 93 15.86 -0.65 2.05
CA LEU A 93 14.79 -0.13 1.19
C LEU A 93 13.46 -0.75 1.60
N THR A 94 12.37 0.02 1.60
CA THR A 94 11.03 -0.50 1.90
C THR A 94 10.00 0.00 0.89
N ASN A 95 8.93 -0.79 0.68
CA ASN A 95 7.79 -0.44 -0.15
C ASN A 95 6.48 -0.87 0.54
N PRO A 96 5.50 0.03 0.69
CA PRO A 96 4.26 -0.24 1.41
C PRO A 96 3.26 -1.12 0.64
N GLY A 97 3.44 -1.27 -0.66
CA GLY A 97 2.52 -2.02 -1.51
C GLY A 97 1.53 -1.16 -2.29
N GLY A 98 0.33 -1.69 -2.45
CA GLY A 98 -0.75 -1.17 -3.28
C GLY A 98 -1.11 -2.17 -4.40
N PRO A 99 -0.61 -2.08 -5.68
CA PRO A 99 0.38 -1.11 -6.21
C PRO A 99 -0.12 0.34 -6.23
N GLY A 100 0.81 1.27 -6.37
CA GLY A 100 0.50 2.71 -6.40
C GLY A 100 0.62 3.42 -5.05
N GLY A 101 0.98 2.71 -3.98
CA GLY A 101 1.26 3.30 -2.67
C GLY A 101 2.52 4.16 -2.68
N SER A 102 2.44 5.35 -2.04
CA SER A 102 3.58 6.25 -1.89
C SER A 102 4.53 5.76 -0.80
N GLY A 103 5.77 5.50 -1.16
CA GLY A 103 6.83 5.18 -0.21
C GLY A 103 7.21 6.37 0.67
N VAL A 104 7.15 7.58 0.10
CA VAL A 104 7.40 8.83 0.84
C VAL A 104 6.38 9.02 1.95
N ASP A 105 5.09 8.87 1.64
CA ASP A 105 4.03 9.06 2.66
C ASP A 105 4.04 7.96 3.71
N SER A 106 4.32 6.72 3.30
CA SER A 106 4.45 5.59 4.22
C SER A 106 5.57 5.81 5.24
N LEU A 107 6.75 6.28 4.79
CA LEU A 107 7.86 6.55 5.70
C LEU A 107 7.55 7.70 6.67
N ARG A 108 7.12 8.86 6.13
CA ARG A 108 6.84 10.05 6.94
C ARG A 108 5.65 9.83 7.88
N GLY A 109 4.67 9.02 7.51
CA GLY A 109 3.54 8.59 8.36
C GLY A 109 3.91 7.69 9.53
N GLY A 110 5.20 7.59 9.87
CA GLY A 110 5.73 6.83 10.99
C GLY A 110 6.21 5.42 10.62
N GLY A 111 5.98 4.96 9.38
CA GLY A 111 6.42 3.64 8.92
C GLY A 111 7.93 3.44 9.02
N GLY A 112 8.72 4.48 8.70
CA GLY A 112 10.17 4.42 8.81
C GLY A 112 10.68 4.24 10.24
N ARG A 113 10.15 5.02 11.19
CA ARG A 113 10.52 4.90 12.62
C ARG A 113 10.13 3.53 13.19
N ARG A 114 8.90 3.07 12.90
CA ARG A 114 8.43 1.74 13.33
C ARG A 114 9.29 0.61 12.77
N LEU A 115 9.63 0.65 11.47
CA LEU A 115 10.47 -0.37 10.85
C LEU A 115 11.87 -0.38 11.46
N ARG A 116 12.45 0.79 11.73
CA ARG A 116 13.71 0.91 12.45
C ARG A 116 13.62 0.29 13.86
N ASP A 117 12.58 0.57 14.61
CA ASP A 117 12.35 0.01 15.96
C ASP A 117 12.18 -1.52 15.94
N VAL A 118 11.63 -2.06 14.85
CA VAL A 118 11.54 -3.51 14.64
C VAL A 118 12.91 -4.12 14.36
N LEU A 119 13.78 -3.49 13.58
CA LEU A 119 14.98 -4.10 13.02
C LEU A 119 16.26 -3.73 13.74
N ASP A 120 16.33 -2.57 14.40
CA ASP A 120 17.52 -2.16 15.14
C ASP A 120 17.79 -3.09 16.34
N LYS A 121 19.07 -3.37 16.56
CA LYS A 121 19.57 -4.02 17.78
C LYS A 121 20.37 -2.97 18.56
N PRO A 122 19.81 -2.36 19.62
CA PRO A 122 20.50 -1.30 20.37
C PRO A 122 21.93 -1.68 20.77
N GLY A 123 22.89 -0.79 20.46
CA GLY A 123 24.31 -1.00 20.73
C GLY A 123 25.01 -2.05 19.86
N GLN A 124 24.33 -2.65 18.87
CA GLN A 124 24.89 -3.70 18.01
C GLN A 124 24.71 -3.40 16.52
N ARG A 125 23.49 -3.03 16.10
CA ARG A 125 23.17 -2.83 14.69
C ARG A 125 22.08 -1.79 14.52
N HIS A 126 22.35 -0.79 13.68
CA HIS A 126 21.43 0.31 13.35
C HIS A 126 21.35 0.48 11.85
N TYR A 127 20.15 0.69 11.36
CA TYR A 127 19.87 0.78 9.93
C TYR A 127 19.35 2.17 9.54
N GLU A 128 19.77 2.61 8.36
CA GLU A 128 19.09 3.64 7.63
C GLU A 128 17.86 3.03 6.95
N ILE A 129 16.70 3.69 7.02
CA ILE A 129 15.47 3.23 6.35
C ILE A 129 15.19 4.18 5.18
N LEU A 130 15.11 3.63 3.98
CA LEU A 130 14.86 4.38 2.75
C LEU A 130 13.60 3.88 2.06
N SER A 131 12.85 4.79 1.46
CA SER A 131 11.77 4.45 0.54
C SER A 131 11.73 5.44 -0.62
N PHE A 132 10.91 5.12 -1.61
CA PHE A 132 10.71 6.00 -2.76
C PHE A 132 9.28 5.86 -3.29
N ASP A 133 8.82 6.89 -3.95
CA ASP A 133 7.62 6.79 -4.76
C ASP A 133 8.01 6.15 -6.11
N PRO A 134 7.45 4.98 -6.45
CA PRO A 134 7.72 4.36 -7.75
C PRO A 134 7.36 5.29 -8.91
N ARG A 135 7.88 5.00 -10.10
CA ARG A 135 7.55 5.75 -11.31
C ARG A 135 6.04 5.90 -11.49
N GLY A 136 5.58 7.08 -11.79
CA GLY A 136 4.17 7.43 -11.91
C GLY A 136 3.42 7.63 -10.59
N VAL A 137 4.03 7.36 -9.44
CA VAL A 137 3.40 7.41 -8.12
C VAL A 137 3.79 8.69 -7.37
N GLY A 138 2.86 9.21 -6.60
CA GLY A 138 3.09 10.22 -5.56
C GLY A 138 3.82 11.46 -6.06
N ARG A 139 5.06 11.66 -5.60
CA ARG A 139 5.91 12.81 -5.91
C ARG A 139 6.94 12.54 -7.00
N SER A 140 6.97 11.31 -7.52
CA SER A 140 7.75 10.98 -8.72
C SER A 140 7.14 11.64 -9.95
N TRP A 141 7.99 12.02 -10.92
CA TRP A 141 7.57 12.73 -12.11
C TRP A 141 8.05 12.00 -13.39
N PRO A 142 7.24 11.92 -14.46
CA PRO A 142 5.84 12.33 -14.53
C PRO A 142 4.97 11.44 -13.63
N ARG A 143 3.91 12.02 -13.06
CA ARG A 143 2.91 11.29 -12.28
C ARG A 143 1.86 10.73 -13.22
N ALA A 144 1.42 9.49 -12.99
CA ALA A 144 0.30 8.92 -13.73
C ALA A 144 -0.97 9.76 -13.49
N ASN A 145 -1.44 10.44 -14.52
CA ASN A 145 -2.62 11.31 -14.46
C ASN A 145 -3.24 11.45 -15.85
N CYS A 146 -4.42 10.87 -16.03
CA CYS A 146 -5.18 10.92 -17.28
C CYS A 146 -6.19 12.07 -17.32
N LEU A 147 -6.36 12.79 -16.23
CA LEU A 147 -7.31 13.89 -16.10
C LEU A 147 -6.62 15.15 -15.55
N PRO A 148 -5.55 15.64 -16.22
CA PRO A 148 -4.86 16.84 -15.78
C PRO A 148 -5.85 18.02 -15.80
N HIS A 149 -5.89 18.77 -14.72
CA HIS A 149 -6.76 19.95 -14.55
C HIS A 149 -8.27 19.67 -14.62
N ASN A 150 -8.71 18.41 -14.48
CA ASN A 150 -10.13 18.04 -14.50
C ASN A 150 -10.52 17.17 -13.28
N ASP A 151 -10.35 17.73 -12.10
CA ASP A 151 -10.68 17.06 -10.84
C ASP A 151 -12.17 16.76 -10.71
N LEU A 152 -13.04 17.62 -11.28
CA LEU A 152 -14.48 17.38 -11.28
C LEU A 152 -14.85 16.09 -12.03
N ALA A 153 -14.22 15.82 -13.18
CA ALA A 153 -14.48 14.57 -13.90
C ALA A 153 -14.02 13.35 -13.12
N ARG A 154 -12.93 13.48 -12.36
CA ARG A 154 -12.43 12.42 -11.46
C ARG A 154 -13.41 12.16 -10.32
N ASP A 155 -13.87 13.21 -9.66
CA ASP A 155 -14.85 13.11 -8.58
C ASP A 155 -16.18 12.53 -9.08
N ALA A 156 -16.64 12.96 -10.25
CA ALA A 156 -17.82 12.42 -10.90
C ALA A 156 -17.68 10.93 -11.21
N PHE A 157 -16.53 10.50 -11.73
CA PHE A 157 -16.24 9.07 -11.97
C PHE A 157 -16.32 8.26 -10.68
N ALA A 158 -15.72 8.75 -9.59
CA ALA A 158 -15.74 8.07 -8.29
C ALA A 158 -17.17 7.98 -7.70
N TYR A 159 -18.01 9.01 -7.89
CA TYR A 159 -19.43 8.95 -7.51
C TYR A 159 -20.20 7.92 -8.32
N GLU A 160 -20.00 7.89 -9.63
CA GLU A 160 -20.65 6.88 -10.48
C GLU A 160 -20.20 5.47 -10.14
N GLU A 161 -18.90 5.26 -9.89
CA GLU A 161 -18.35 3.97 -9.49
C GLU A 161 -18.95 3.48 -8.18
N ARG A 162 -19.06 4.36 -7.17
CA ARG A 162 -19.75 4.04 -5.92
C ARG A 162 -21.22 3.67 -6.17
N GLY A 163 -21.89 4.37 -7.06
CA GLY A 163 -23.29 4.13 -7.44
C GLY A 163 -23.55 2.83 -8.20
N VAL A 164 -22.52 2.12 -8.65
CA VAL A 164 -22.68 0.78 -9.25
C VAL A 164 -23.10 -0.27 -8.21
N GLY A 165 -22.73 -0.08 -6.93
CA GLY A 165 -23.12 -0.98 -5.85
C GLY A 165 -22.32 -2.27 -5.80
N ILE A 166 -22.97 -3.37 -5.38
CA ILE A 166 -22.35 -4.68 -5.19
C ILE A 166 -22.19 -5.40 -6.54
N LEU A 167 -21.01 -5.98 -6.76
CA LEU A 167 -20.70 -6.81 -7.92
C LEU A 167 -20.76 -8.31 -7.55
N ASP A 168 -21.95 -8.84 -7.33
CA ASP A 168 -22.15 -10.24 -6.96
C ASP A 168 -23.12 -10.99 -7.90
N GLY A 169 -23.62 -10.29 -8.93
CA GLY A 169 -24.59 -10.84 -9.89
C GLY A 169 -26.04 -10.58 -9.50
N SER A 170 -26.33 -10.00 -8.34
CA SER A 170 -27.69 -9.60 -7.94
C SER A 170 -28.25 -8.52 -8.86
N GLU A 171 -27.42 -7.60 -9.32
CA GLU A 171 -27.77 -6.54 -10.28
C GLU A 171 -27.13 -6.85 -11.66
N PRO A 172 -27.90 -7.32 -12.67
CA PRO A 172 -27.36 -7.72 -13.97
C PRO A 172 -26.69 -6.60 -14.77
N SER A 173 -27.05 -5.32 -14.49
CA SER A 173 -26.50 -4.14 -15.17
C SER A 173 -25.18 -3.65 -14.55
N ALA A 174 -24.83 -4.07 -13.35
CA ALA A 174 -23.66 -3.57 -12.61
C ALA A 174 -22.33 -3.86 -13.34
N VAL A 175 -22.08 -5.11 -13.72
CA VAL A 175 -20.82 -5.49 -14.41
C VAL A 175 -20.67 -4.80 -15.77
N PRO A 176 -21.66 -4.80 -16.69
CA PRO A 176 -21.51 -4.08 -17.96
C PRO A 176 -21.37 -2.57 -17.79
N ARG A 177 -22.03 -1.97 -16.79
CA ARG A 177 -21.91 -0.54 -16.50
C ARG A 177 -20.49 -0.17 -16.07
N ILE A 178 -19.95 -0.83 -15.07
CA ILE A 178 -18.60 -0.54 -14.57
C ILE A 178 -17.51 -0.82 -15.62
N LEU A 179 -17.66 -1.86 -16.43
CA LEU A 179 -16.76 -2.12 -17.55
C LEU A 179 -16.80 -1.00 -18.58
N GLY A 180 -17.99 -0.48 -18.91
CA GLY A 180 -18.15 0.67 -19.80
C GLY A 180 -17.46 1.91 -19.26
N MET A 181 -17.61 2.18 -17.96
CA MET A 181 -16.97 3.30 -17.28
C MET A 181 -15.44 3.22 -17.35
N TYR A 182 -14.84 2.08 -16.96
CA TYR A 182 -13.38 1.91 -17.02
C TYR A 182 -12.82 1.95 -18.44
N LYS A 183 -13.53 1.36 -19.43
CA LYS A 183 -13.13 1.45 -20.83
C LYS A 183 -13.14 2.91 -21.31
N SER A 184 -14.16 3.68 -20.98
CA SER A 184 -14.24 5.10 -21.32
C SER A 184 -13.12 5.91 -20.65
N PHE A 185 -12.87 5.67 -19.36
CA PHE A 185 -11.76 6.30 -18.63
C PHE A 185 -10.41 6.04 -19.30
N LEU A 186 -10.11 4.77 -19.62
CA LEU A 186 -8.83 4.40 -20.22
C LEU A 186 -8.72 4.80 -21.70
N GLN A 187 -9.83 4.95 -22.42
CA GLN A 187 -9.82 5.61 -23.74
C GLN A 187 -9.41 7.08 -23.63
N LYS A 188 -9.89 7.78 -22.60
CA LYS A 188 -9.44 9.14 -22.32
C LYS A 188 -7.95 9.18 -21.99
N CYS A 189 -7.45 8.23 -21.16
CA CYS A 189 -6.03 8.12 -20.88
C CYS A 189 -5.19 7.91 -22.18
N ALA A 190 -5.63 7.05 -23.08
CA ALA A 190 -4.94 6.80 -24.33
C ALA A 190 -4.94 8.04 -25.25
N ALA A 191 -6.04 8.78 -25.30
CA ALA A 191 -6.09 10.02 -26.06
C ALA A 191 -5.18 11.12 -25.48
N GLU A 192 -4.99 11.17 -24.16
CA GLU A 192 -4.03 12.07 -23.53
C GLU A 192 -2.58 11.66 -23.82
N ASP A 193 -2.29 10.35 -23.88
CA ASP A 193 -0.97 9.84 -24.29
C ASP A 193 -0.66 10.22 -25.74
N GLU A 194 -1.59 10.01 -26.66
CA GLU A 194 -1.46 10.42 -28.07
C GLU A 194 -1.26 11.94 -28.23
N ALA A 195 -1.87 12.73 -27.35
CA ALA A 195 -1.70 14.18 -27.31
C ALA A 195 -0.36 14.63 -26.68
N GLY A 196 0.43 13.70 -26.14
CA GLY A 196 1.69 13.99 -25.44
C GLY A 196 1.49 14.66 -24.09
N THR A 197 0.36 14.44 -23.44
CA THR A 197 0.07 15.00 -22.11
C THR A 197 1.01 14.38 -21.07
N PRO A 198 1.81 15.18 -20.33
CA PRO A 198 2.65 14.65 -19.25
C PRO A 198 1.82 13.88 -18.21
N GLY A 199 2.25 12.66 -17.91
CA GLY A 199 1.56 11.78 -16.96
C GLY A 199 0.66 10.72 -17.61
N ALA A 200 0.18 10.90 -18.83
CA ALA A 200 -0.47 9.83 -19.58
C ALA A 200 0.58 8.89 -20.21
N GLU A 201 1.65 9.43 -20.76
CA GLU A 201 2.75 8.68 -21.40
C GLU A 201 3.45 7.67 -20.48
N ILE A 202 3.48 7.93 -19.16
CA ILE A 202 4.12 7.03 -18.18
C ILE A 202 3.40 5.70 -18.02
N MET A 203 2.09 5.63 -18.35
CA MET A 203 1.24 4.47 -18.11
C MET A 203 1.78 3.18 -18.72
N GLY A 204 2.45 3.25 -19.86
CA GLY A 204 3.08 2.10 -20.53
C GLY A 204 4.42 1.66 -19.91
N PHE A 205 4.98 2.41 -18.96
CA PHE A 205 6.31 2.19 -18.39
C PHE A 205 6.29 1.88 -16.89
N MET A 206 5.11 1.65 -16.30
CA MET A 206 4.93 1.45 -14.86
C MET A 206 4.91 -0.01 -14.42
N SER A 207 5.31 -0.94 -15.26
CA SER A 207 5.35 -2.35 -14.92
C SER A 207 6.32 -2.65 -13.77
N THR A 208 6.04 -3.69 -13.00
CA THR A 208 6.90 -4.12 -11.88
C THR A 208 8.35 -4.43 -12.27
N PRO A 209 8.67 -5.05 -13.46
CA PRO A 209 10.04 -5.15 -13.93
C PRO A 209 10.76 -3.81 -14.05
N SER A 210 10.09 -2.77 -14.53
CA SER A 210 10.66 -1.43 -14.67
C SER A 210 10.98 -0.83 -13.29
N VAL A 211 10.06 -0.97 -12.32
CA VAL A 211 10.28 -0.53 -10.92
C VAL A 211 11.41 -1.34 -10.26
N ALA A 212 11.48 -2.65 -10.49
CA ALA A 212 12.57 -3.48 -9.98
C ALA A 212 13.93 -3.03 -10.54
N ARG A 213 13.99 -2.57 -11.80
CA ARG A 213 15.20 -1.99 -12.38
C ARG A 213 15.54 -0.61 -11.81
N ASP A 214 14.52 0.21 -11.48
CA ASP A 214 14.74 1.44 -10.71
C ASP A 214 15.39 1.13 -9.34
N MET A 215 14.95 0.07 -8.65
CA MET A 215 15.55 -0.35 -7.38
C MET A 215 17.03 -0.76 -7.55
N VAL A 216 17.40 -1.40 -8.66
CA VAL A 216 18.82 -1.67 -8.96
C VAL A 216 19.61 -0.36 -9.03
N GLN A 217 19.07 0.65 -9.73
CA GLN A 217 19.72 1.97 -9.83
C GLN A 217 19.81 2.67 -8.48
N ILE A 218 18.73 2.64 -7.68
CA ILE A 218 18.74 3.19 -6.31
C ILE A 218 19.83 2.54 -5.47
N VAL A 219 19.95 1.20 -5.50
CA VAL A 219 20.98 0.46 -4.75
C VAL A 219 22.39 0.85 -5.18
N ASP A 220 22.61 1.05 -6.48
CA ASP A 220 23.92 1.53 -6.99
C ASP A 220 24.22 2.95 -6.45
N LYS A 221 23.23 3.83 -6.45
CA LYS A 221 23.38 5.21 -5.97
C LYS A 221 23.53 5.30 -4.45
N ILE A 222 22.90 4.40 -3.69
CA ILE A 222 23.14 4.26 -2.24
C ILE A 222 24.60 3.86 -1.99
N ASP A 223 25.12 2.87 -2.69
CA ASP A 223 26.49 2.41 -2.53
C ASP A 223 27.52 3.51 -2.88
N GLU A 224 27.28 4.29 -3.95
CA GLU A 224 28.09 5.46 -4.30
C GLU A 224 28.08 6.49 -3.17
N HIS A 225 26.89 6.88 -2.70
CA HIS A 225 26.70 7.90 -1.66
C HIS A 225 27.34 7.48 -0.32
N LEU A 226 27.14 6.24 0.13
CA LEU A 226 27.76 5.72 1.36
C LEU A 226 29.30 5.68 1.30
N LYS A 227 29.87 5.50 0.11
CA LYS A 227 31.33 5.58 -0.09
C LYS A 227 31.83 7.02 0.03
N GLU A 228 31.10 7.97 -0.53
CA GLU A 228 31.42 9.39 -0.43
C GLU A 228 31.34 9.88 1.05
N GLU A 229 30.24 9.56 1.77
CA GLU A 229 30.10 9.91 3.19
C GLU A 229 31.24 9.33 4.07
N ARG A 230 31.71 8.11 3.78
CA ARG A 230 32.83 7.50 4.53
C ARG A 230 34.16 8.23 4.31
N VAL A 231 34.40 8.75 3.11
CA VAL A 231 35.62 9.50 2.78
C VAL A 231 35.61 10.89 3.40
N GLU A 232 34.44 11.55 3.51
CA GLU A 232 34.30 12.87 4.12
C GLU A 232 34.52 12.86 5.65
N VAL A 233 34.21 11.73 6.31
CA VAL A 233 34.37 11.61 7.77
C VAL A 233 35.85 11.39 8.17
N ASP A 234 36.70 10.91 7.25
CA ASP A 234 38.14 10.71 7.46
C ASP A 234 38.90 12.02 7.21
N GLU A 235 38.65 13.07 8.03
CA GLU A 235 39.27 14.40 7.91
C GLU A 235 40.80 14.37 8.10
N ASP A 236 41.37 13.33 8.70
CA ASP A 236 42.81 13.18 8.97
C ASP A 236 43.60 12.51 7.82
N VAL A 237 42.95 12.21 6.68
CA VAL A 237 43.60 11.51 5.55
C VAL A 237 44.05 12.54 4.49
N ASP A 238 45.35 12.51 4.14
CA ASP A 238 45.95 13.31 3.08
C ASP A 238 45.23 13.13 1.73
N GLU A 239 45.20 14.19 0.87
CA GLU A 239 44.53 14.17 -0.43
C GLU A 239 45.01 13.02 -1.34
N ASP A 240 46.28 12.62 -1.25
CA ASP A 240 46.85 11.50 -1.99
C ASP A 240 46.32 10.17 -1.48
N ASP A 241 46.15 10.00 -0.17
CA ASP A 241 45.52 8.83 0.45
C ASP A 241 44.02 8.75 0.20
N ARG A 242 43.32 9.91 0.11
CA ARG A 242 41.91 10.00 -0.32
C ARG A 242 41.75 9.50 -1.75
N VAL A 243 42.65 9.89 -2.66
CA VAL A 243 42.66 9.39 -4.04
C VAL A 243 42.93 7.89 -4.10
N GLU A 244 43.82 7.39 -3.22
CA GLU A 244 44.12 5.95 -3.15
C GLU A 244 42.98 5.15 -2.48
N LEU A 245 42.31 5.67 -1.47
CA LEU A 245 41.09 5.10 -0.88
C LEU A 245 39.94 5.05 -1.88
N ARG A 246 39.76 6.11 -2.68
CA ARG A 246 38.82 6.13 -3.82
C ARG A 246 39.19 5.03 -4.84
N LYS A 247 40.48 4.87 -5.19
CA LYS A 247 40.98 3.81 -6.09
C LYS A 247 40.85 2.42 -5.49
N ARG A 248 41.08 2.25 -4.18
CA ARG A 248 40.89 0.97 -3.46
C ARG A 248 39.41 0.58 -3.33
N GLY A 249 38.51 1.58 -3.19
CA GLY A 249 37.05 1.38 -3.26
C GLY A 249 36.58 0.88 -4.62
N HIS A 250 37.34 1.13 -5.69
CA HIS A 250 37.09 0.64 -7.03
C HIS A 250 37.58 -0.81 -7.29
N HIS A 251 38.05 -1.53 -6.29
CA HIS A 251 38.31 -2.94 -6.48
C HIS A 251 37.00 -3.71 -6.73
N LYS A 252 36.73 -3.92 -8.00
CA LYS A 252 35.74 -4.74 -8.70
C LYS A 252 35.46 -6.11 -8.06
N LYS A 253 34.92 -6.21 -6.82
CA LYS A 253 34.78 -7.53 -6.20
C LYS A 253 33.41 -7.91 -5.66
N ASP A 254 32.52 -6.96 -5.41
CA ASP A 254 31.13 -7.28 -5.05
C ASP A 254 30.19 -6.25 -5.66
N VAL A 255 29.08 -6.74 -6.26
CA VAL A 255 28.01 -5.86 -6.72
C VAL A 255 27.21 -5.36 -5.52
N PRO A 256 26.75 -4.09 -5.50
CA PRO A 256 25.86 -3.59 -4.46
C PRO A 256 24.59 -4.44 -4.39
N ARG A 257 24.13 -4.75 -3.19
CA ARG A 257 23.03 -5.66 -2.95
C ARG A 257 21.93 -5.02 -2.12
N LEU A 258 20.70 -5.32 -2.50
CA LEU A 258 19.48 -4.79 -1.87
C LEU A 258 19.26 -5.45 -0.49
N GLN A 259 19.09 -4.64 0.55
CA GLN A 259 18.39 -5.02 1.78
C GLN A 259 16.96 -4.46 1.67
N TYR A 260 15.96 -5.28 1.91
CA TYR A 260 14.59 -4.90 1.57
C TYR A 260 13.55 -5.45 2.55
N VAL A 261 12.54 -4.64 2.82
CA VAL A 261 11.31 -5.08 3.47
C VAL A 261 10.14 -4.62 2.60
N GLY A 262 9.43 -5.57 2.00
CA GLY A 262 8.27 -5.30 1.15
C GLY A 262 6.99 -5.77 1.81
N TYR A 263 5.95 -4.93 1.78
CA TYR A 263 4.64 -5.23 2.30
C TYR A 263 3.62 -5.37 1.17
N SER A 264 2.69 -6.36 1.26
CA SER A 264 1.60 -6.48 0.29
C SER A 264 2.12 -6.59 -1.16
N TYR A 265 1.70 -5.73 -2.09
CA TYR A 265 2.30 -5.65 -3.42
C TYR A 265 3.82 -5.45 -3.40
N GLY A 266 4.39 -4.84 -2.35
CA GLY A 266 5.84 -4.78 -2.18
C GLY A 266 6.51 -6.16 -2.15
N THR A 267 5.78 -7.22 -1.84
CA THR A 267 6.26 -8.61 -1.94
C THR A 267 6.33 -9.09 -3.39
N ILE A 268 5.40 -8.65 -4.26
CA ILE A 268 5.51 -8.84 -5.71
C ILE A 268 6.76 -8.15 -6.24
N LEU A 269 6.96 -6.88 -5.89
CA LEU A 269 8.15 -6.12 -6.29
C LEU A 269 9.44 -6.82 -5.84
N GLY A 270 9.48 -7.35 -4.61
CA GLY A 270 10.59 -8.15 -4.09
C GLY A 270 10.80 -9.47 -4.84
N ASN A 271 9.73 -10.19 -5.20
CA ASN A 271 9.78 -11.42 -6.01
C ASN A 271 10.31 -11.15 -7.42
N TYR A 272 9.80 -10.10 -8.09
CA TYR A 272 10.30 -9.68 -9.41
C TYR A 272 11.77 -9.28 -9.36
N PHE A 273 12.15 -8.46 -8.37
CA PHE A 273 13.55 -8.08 -8.17
C PHE A 273 14.45 -9.31 -7.97
N ALA A 274 14.06 -10.24 -7.10
CA ALA A 274 14.85 -11.43 -6.80
C ALA A 274 14.98 -12.36 -8.01
N SER A 275 13.92 -12.47 -8.82
CA SER A 275 13.90 -13.33 -10.00
C SER A 275 14.70 -12.74 -11.17
N LEU A 276 14.58 -11.42 -11.39
CA LEU A 276 15.24 -10.72 -12.50
C LEU A 276 16.71 -10.39 -12.20
N PHE A 277 17.05 -10.12 -10.92
CA PHE A 277 18.37 -9.65 -10.50
C PHE A 277 18.91 -10.44 -9.28
N PRO A 278 19.01 -11.78 -9.36
CA PRO A 278 19.35 -12.60 -8.20
C PRO A 278 20.71 -12.25 -7.56
N GLU A 279 21.70 -11.80 -8.34
CA GLU A 279 22.99 -11.36 -7.83
C GLU A 279 22.92 -10.05 -7.04
N ARG A 280 21.81 -9.30 -7.20
CA ARG A 280 21.58 -8.05 -6.47
C ARG A 280 20.83 -8.26 -5.16
N VAL A 281 20.38 -9.49 -4.88
CA VAL A 281 19.70 -9.85 -3.62
C VAL A 281 20.71 -9.90 -2.47
N GLY A 282 20.50 -9.03 -1.49
CA GLY A 282 21.18 -9.04 -0.19
C GLY A 282 20.38 -9.81 0.83
N ARG A 283 19.38 -9.17 1.43
CA ARG A 283 18.44 -9.73 2.40
C ARG A 283 17.05 -9.15 2.13
N LEU A 284 16.09 -10.01 1.86
CA LEU A 284 14.73 -9.60 1.53
C LEU A 284 13.74 -10.24 2.51
N ILE A 285 13.00 -9.39 3.25
CA ILE A 285 11.82 -9.77 4.03
C ILE A 285 10.60 -9.39 3.22
N LEU A 286 9.70 -10.35 3.00
CA LEU A 286 8.48 -10.18 2.22
C LEU A 286 7.29 -10.51 3.13
N ASP A 287 6.54 -9.49 3.55
CA ASP A 287 5.49 -9.58 4.56
C ASP A 287 4.11 -9.30 3.96
N GLY A 288 3.13 -10.18 4.23
CA GLY A 288 1.84 -10.13 3.56
C GLY A 288 1.99 -10.50 2.08
N VAL A 289 2.30 -11.76 1.83
CA VAL A 289 2.83 -12.24 0.55
C VAL A 289 1.74 -12.46 -0.47
N VAL A 290 1.82 -11.76 -1.61
CA VAL A 290 0.98 -12.01 -2.79
C VAL A 290 1.58 -13.16 -3.61
N ASP A 291 0.74 -14.05 -4.12
CA ASP A 291 1.13 -15.09 -5.09
C ASP A 291 1.48 -14.44 -6.43
N ALA A 292 2.78 -14.40 -6.78
CA ALA A 292 3.26 -13.71 -7.98
C ALA A 292 2.74 -14.35 -9.27
N LYS A 293 2.47 -15.66 -9.26
CA LYS A 293 1.91 -16.35 -10.42
C LYS A 293 0.43 -16.05 -10.60
N ASP A 294 -0.35 -16.03 -9.52
CA ASP A 294 -1.76 -15.62 -9.56
C ASP A 294 -1.88 -14.14 -9.96
N TYR A 295 -0.99 -13.29 -9.47
CA TYR A 295 -0.92 -11.87 -9.80
C TYR A 295 -0.71 -11.62 -11.31
N SER A 296 0.22 -12.36 -11.94
CA SER A 296 0.70 -12.10 -13.30
C SER A 296 -0.01 -12.88 -14.39
N SER A 297 -0.81 -13.90 -14.07
CA SER A 297 -1.40 -14.82 -15.04
C SER A 297 -2.91 -15.00 -14.87
N GLY A 298 -3.59 -15.35 -15.95
CA GLY A 298 -5.03 -15.63 -15.99
C GLY A 298 -5.89 -14.42 -15.62
N PRO A 299 -7.04 -14.64 -14.97
CA PRO A 299 -7.85 -13.53 -14.45
C PRO A 299 -7.09 -12.71 -13.42
N GLY A 300 -6.16 -13.31 -12.67
CA GLY A 300 -5.34 -12.68 -11.64
C GLY A 300 -6.10 -12.40 -10.35
N TRP A 301 -5.40 -12.49 -9.21
CA TRP A 301 -5.89 -12.12 -7.88
C TRP A 301 -7.00 -13.00 -7.30
N ILE A 302 -7.33 -14.13 -7.94
CA ILE A 302 -8.45 -15.01 -7.55
C ILE A 302 -8.21 -15.78 -6.25
N THR A 303 -6.97 -15.83 -5.79
CA THR A 303 -6.59 -16.56 -4.57
C THR A 303 -6.43 -15.68 -3.35
N SER A 304 -6.61 -14.38 -3.50
CA SER A 304 -6.25 -13.39 -2.48
C SER A 304 -7.18 -13.39 -1.27
N THR A 305 -8.49 -13.48 -1.45
CA THR A 305 -9.48 -13.17 -0.40
C THR A 305 -10.01 -14.37 0.37
N VAL A 306 -9.34 -15.52 0.30
CA VAL A 306 -9.85 -16.80 0.83
C VAL A 306 -9.95 -16.86 2.36
N ASP A 307 -9.21 -16.04 3.08
CA ASP A 307 -9.25 -15.99 4.54
C ASP A 307 -10.17 -14.88 5.07
N ALA A 308 -10.69 -14.02 4.20
CA ALA A 308 -11.43 -12.82 4.60
C ALA A 308 -12.74 -13.15 5.35
N ASP A 309 -13.49 -14.13 4.89
CA ASP A 309 -14.74 -14.54 5.56
C ASP A 309 -14.47 -15.21 6.92
N ASN A 310 -13.31 -15.86 7.09
CA ASN A 310 -12.88 -16.38 8.38
C ASN A 310 -12.62 -15.24 9.37
N ILE A 311 -11.93 -14.17 8.93
CA ILE A 311 -11.68 -12.99 9.77
C ILE A 311 -13.01 -12.32 10.15
N THR A 312 -13.97 -12.23 9.23
CA THR A 312 -15.31 -11.72 9.51
C THR A 312 -16.04 -12.60 10.54
N SER A 313 -15.90 -13.92 10.45
CA SER A 313 -16.45 -14.84 11.46
C SER A 313 -15.79 -14.62 12.86
N HIS A 314 -14.48 -14.41 12.88
CA HIS A 314 -13.76 -14.08 14.12
C HIS A 314 -14.16 -12.71 14.69
N PHE A 315 -14.55 -11.74 13.88
CA PHE A 315 -15.13 -10.49 14.35
C PHE A 315 -16.37 -10.74 15.22
N TYR A 316 -17.32 -11.53 14.72
CA TYR A 316 -18.58 -11.79 15.46
C TYR A 316 -18.39 -12.74 16.63
N THR A 317 -17.61 -13.80 16.48
CA THR A 317 -17.36 -14.75 17.59
C THR A 317 -16.57 -14.11 18.71
N GLY A 318 -15.56 -13.29 18.39
CA GLY A 318 -14.81 -12.54 19.38
C GLY A 318 -15.63 -11.43 20.05
N CYS A 319 -16.49 -10.75 19.29
CA CYS A 319 -17.46 -9.78 19.83
C CYS A 319 -18.36 -10.43 20.92
N HIS A 320 -18.97 -11.57 20.59
CA HIS A 320 -19.81 -12.29 21.54
C HIS A 320 -19.02 -12.72 22.78
N ALA A 321 -17.82 -13.28 22.61
CA ALA A 321 -16.96 -13.72 23.70
C ALA A 321 -16.50 -12.55 24.61
N ALA A 322 -16.27 -11.38 24.04
CA ALA A 322 -15.88 -10.16 24.77
C ALA A 322 -17.03 -9.57 25.60
N GLY A 323 -18.28 -9.83 25.22
CA GLY A 323 -19.49 -9.40 25.93
C GLY A 323 -19.86 -7.94 25.68
N ALA A 324 -21.04 -7.55 26.18
CA ALA A 324 -21.66 -6.24 25.93
C ALA A 324 -20.87 -5.04 26.49
N SER A 325 -19.99 -5.25 27.48
CA SER A 325 -19.13 -4.18 28.01
C SER A 325 -17.99 -3.78 27.04
N VAL A 326 -17.65 -4.64 26.08
CA VAL A 326 -16.55 -4.44 25.12
C VAL A 326 -17.08 -4.30 23.69
N CYS A 327 -18.06 -5.10 23.30
CA CYS A 327 -18.65 -5.08 21.97
C CYS A 327 -20.10 -4.60 22.03
N ALA A 328 -20.38 -3.44 21.44
CA ALA A 328 -21.70 -2.81 21.42
C ALA A 328 -22.77 -3.59 20.64
N LEU A 329 -22.38 -4.56 19.81
CA LEU A 329 -23.32 -5.40 19.05
C LEU A 329 -23.98 -6.49 19.89
N VAL A 330 -23.43 -6.86 21.05
CA VAL A 330 -23.95 -7.94 21.88
C VAL A 330 -25.29 -7.56 22.51
N GLN A 331 -26.31 -8.42 22.33
CA GLN A 331 -27.62 -8.31 22.97
C GLN A 331 -27.84 -9.47 23.97
N PRO A 332 -28.67 -9.26 25.00
CA PRO A 332 -28.95 -10.32 25.98
C PRO A 332 -29.54 -11.62 25.41
N SER A 333 -30.14 -11.55 24.25
CA SER A 333 -30.72 -12.67 23.51
C SER A 333 -29.70 -13.49 22.73
N ASP A 334 -28.49 -12.97 22.48
CA ASP A 334 -27.49 -13.62 21.66
C ASP A 334 -26.88 -14.83 22.38
N LYS A 335 -26.91 -15.99 21.74
CA LYS A 335 -26.35 -17.23 22.24
C LYS A 335 -24.94 -17.49 21.71
N SER A 336 -24.59 -16.82 20.61
CA SER A 336 -23.32 -17.00 19.90
C SER A 336 -22.99 -15.79 19.02
N GLY A 337 -21.77 -15.73 18.49
CA GLY A 337 -21.41 -14.75 17.47
C GLY A 337 -22.23 -14.90 16.16
N ALA A 338 -22.77 -16.09 15.89
CA ALA A 338 -23.61 -16.32 14.72
C ALA A 338 -24.95 -15.55 14.80
N ASP A 339 -25.50 -15.36 16.00
CA ASP A 339 -26.74 -14.59 16.19
C ASP A 339 -26.49 -13.10 15.88
N ILE A 340 -25.34 -12.58 16.32
CA ILE A 340 -24.90 -11.21 16.01
C ILE A 340 -24.67 -11.07 14.51
N GLN A 341 -23.98 -12.04 13.89
CA GLN A 341 -23.69 -12.05 12.45
C GLN A 341 -24.99 -12.05 11.64
N ALA A 342 -25.93 -12.92 11.96
CA ALA A 342 -27.20 -13.01 11.26
C ALA A 342 -27.95 -11.67 11.30
N ARG A 343 -28.05 -11.05 12.48
CA ARG A 343 -28.72 -9.76 12.64
C ARG A 343 -28.07 -8.62 11.83
N VAL A 344 -26.73 -8.57 11.79
CA VAL A 344 -26.01 -7.57 11.00
C VAL A 344 -26.16 -7.84 9.50
N GLU A 345 -26.04 -9.11 9.08
CA GLU A 345 -26.19 -9.51 7.68
C GLU A 345 -27.60 -9.25 7.14
N ASP A 346 -28.63 -9.54 7.93
CA ASP A 346 -30.03 -9.25 7.59
C ASP A 346 -30.25 -7.74 7.40
N TYR A 347 -29.67 -6.92 8.28
CA TYR A 347 -29.74 -5.48 8.16
C TYR A 347 -28.99 -4.98 6.89
N ILE A 348 -27.78 -5.48 6.64
CA ILE A 348 -27.03 -5.12 5.42
C ILE A 348 -27.80 -5.51 4.17
N ALA A 349 -28.45 -6.69 4.17
CA ALA A 349 -29.27 -7.12 3.03
C ALA A 349 -30.46 -6.17 2.80
N ALA A 350 -31.13 -5.73 3.89
CA ALA A 350 -32.26 -4.78 3.80
C ALA A 350 -31.85 -3.42 3.20
N LEU A 351 -30.60 -2.99 3.37
CA LEU A 351 -30.09 -1.75 2.74
C LEU A 351 -30.08 -1.78 1.21
N THR A 352 -30.29 -2.93 0.59
CA THR A 352 -30.46 -3.05 -0.87
C THR A 352 -31.78 -2.47 -1.32
N ASP A 353 -32.85 -2.73 -0.58
CA ASP A 353 -34.20 -2.27 -0.89
C ASP A 353 -34.53 -0.93 -0.19
N GLU A 354 -33.96 -0.70 0.99
CA GLU A 354 -34.21 0.47 1.83
C GLU A 354 -32.89 1.15 2.25
N PRO A 355 -32.18 1.82 1.33
CA PRO A 355 -30.95 2.56 1.66
C PRO A 355 -31.23 3.69 2.67
N VAL A 356 -30.32 3.89 3.62
CA VAL A 356 -30.48 4.94 4.64
C VAL A 356 -30.08 6.31 4.07
N PRO A 357 -30.95 7.33 4.09
CA PRO A 357 -30.58 8.67 3.66
C PRO A 357 -29.55 9.28 4.62
N ILE A 358 -28.48 9.84 4.08
CA ILE A 358 -27.36 10.40 4.86
C ILE A 358 -26.94 11.78 4.33
N THR A 359 -26.37 12.58 5.23
CA THR A 359 -25.57 13.76 4.88
C THR A 359 -24.10 13.41 5.08
N THR A 360 -23.27 13.65 4.06
CA THR A 360 -21.83 13.41 4.17
C THR A 360 -21.13 14.50 4.98
N PRO A 361 -19.98 14.25 5.61
CA PRO A 361 -19.25 15.26 6.38
C PRO A 361 -18.89 16.52 5.58
N GLY A 362 -18.74 16.42 4.26
CA GLY A 362 -18.55 17.54 3.36
C GLY A 362 -19.81 18.36 3.05
N GLY A 363 -20.96 18.07 3.70
CA GLY A 363 -22.23 18.77 3.49
C GLY A 363 -23.02 18.30 2.26
N GLY A 364 -22.55 17.25 1.58
CA GLY A 364 -23.28 16.58 0.51
C GLY A 364 -24.39 15.68 1.05
N PHE A 365 -25.25 15.21 0.15
CA PHE A 365 -26.30 14.23 0.45
C PHE A 365 -26.07 12.95 -0.35
N SER A 366 -26.40 11.81 0.24
CA SER A 366 -26.21 10.49 -0.35
C SER A 366 -27.14 9.48 0.32
N ALA A 367 -27.05 8.23 -0.09
CA ALA A 367 -27.65 7.11 0.60
C ALA A 367 -26.55 6.13 1.05
N LEU A 368 -26.70 5.58 2.25
CA LEU A 368 -25.87 4.49 2.75
C LEU A 368 -26.47 3.18 2.24
N THR A 369 -25.65 2.39 1.56
CA THR A 369 -26.05 1.19 0.84
C THR A 369 -25.42 -0.07 1.46
N ALA A 370 -25.92 -1.24 1.05
CA ALA A 370 -25.30 -2.52 1.40
C ALA A 370 -23.80 -2.60 0.98
N ALA A 371 -23.45 -1.98 -0.16
CA ALA A 371 -22.07 -1.93 -0.62
C ALA A 371 -21.15 -1.16 0.35
N ASP A 372 -21.62 -0.05 0.91
CA ASP A 372 -20.87 0.74 1.90
C ASP A 372 -20.63 -0.07 3.18
N ALA A 373 -21.64 -0.80 3.64
CA ALA A 373 -21.52 -1.62 4.86
C ALA A 373 -20.55 -2.80 4.65
N ARG A 374 -20.61 -3.46 3.48
CA ARG A 374 -19.67 -4.52 3.09
C ARG A 374 -18.24 -3.98 3.01
N MET A 375 -18.06 -2.83 2.38
CA MET A 375 -16.74 -2.20 2.26
C MET A 375 -16.16 -1.85 3.62
N ALA A 376 -16.93 -1.26 4.54
CA ALA A 376 -16.45 -0.95 5.89
C ALA A 376 -15.99 -2.21 6.62
N SER A 377 -16.74 -3.32 6.51
CA SER A 377 -16.37 -4.61 7.09
C SER A 377 -15.09 -5.20 6.47
N ALA A 378 -14.97 -5.11 5.15
CA ALA A 378 -13.78 -5.56 4.43
C ALA A 378 -12.52 -4.77 4.86
N ILE A 379 -12.59 -3.45 4.88
CA ILE A 379 -11.48 -2.58 5.29
C ILE A 379 -11.09 -2.82 6.76
N ALA A 380 -12.08 -3.04 7.64
CA ALA A 380 -11.78 -3.31 9.05
C ALA A 380 -10.98 -4.59 9.27
N SER A 381 -11.07 -5.57 8.37
CA SER A 381 -10.32 -6.82 8.46
C SER A 381 -8.81 -6.67 8.14
N TYR A 382 -8.38 -5.54 7.57
CA TYR A 382 -6.95 -5.24 7.40
C TYR A 382 -6.22 -5.02 8.72
N SER A 383 -6.89 -4.37 9.68
CA SER A 383 -6.30 -4.01 10.97
C SER A 383 -7.27 -4.27 12.12
N PRO A 384 -7.59 -5.56 12.40
CA PRO A 384 -8.59 -5.93 13.41
C PRO A 384 -8.38 -5.25 14.76
N GLY A 385 -7.12 -5.10 15.18
CA GLY A 385 -6.74 -4.48 16.44
C GLY A 385 -7.18 -3.06 16.65
N THR A 386 -7.27 -2.29 15.58
CA THR A 386 -7.68 -0.88 15.64
C THR A 386 -9.08 -0.64 15.10
N SER A 387 -9.64 -1.60 14.36
CA SER A 387 -10.85 -1.40 13.56
C SER A 387 -12.07 -2.14 14.08
N PHE A 388 -11.91 -3.28 14.79
CA PHE A 388 -13.04 -4.12 15.19
C PHE A 388 -13.98 -3.43 16.17
N LYS A 389 -13.45 -2.84 17.24
CA LYS A 389 -14.28 -2.11 18.22
C LYS A 389 -14.99 -0.90 17.61
N PRO A 390 -14.31 0.00 16.85
CA PRO A 390 -14.98 1.09 16.14
C PRO A 390 -16.05 0.63 15.15
N LEU A 391 -15.78 -0.44 14.38
CA LEU A 391 -16.76 -1.01 13.46
C LEU A 391 -17.98 -1.53 14.23
N ALA A 392 -17.78 -2.28 15.32
CA ALA A 392 -18.86 -2.82 16.12
C ALA A 392 -19.74 -1.71 16.72
N ALA A 393 -19.13 -0.64 17.23
CA ALA A 393 -19.86 0.51 17.75
C ALA A 393 -20.68 1.20 16.66
N SER A 394 -20.07 1.45 15.49
CA SER A 394 -20.75 2.11 14.38
C SER A 394 -21.89 1.27 13.79
N LEU A 395 -21.72 -0.05 13.72
CA LEU A 395 -22.78 -0.98 13.30
C LEU A 395 -23.93 -1.03 14.32
N ALA A 396 -23.62 -1.00 15.63
CA ALA A 396 -24.65 -0.98 16.66
C ALA A 396 -25.49 0.29 16.61
N ASP A 397 -24.86 1.45 16.43
CA ASP A 397 -25.55 2.74 16.20
C ASP A 397 -26.44 2.67 14.95
N LEU A 398 -25.91 2.13 13.87
CA LEU A 398 -26.62 2.00 12.59
C LEU A 398 -27.88 1.11 12.74
N LEU A 399 -27.75 -0.03 13.40
CA LEU A 399 -28.87 -0.93 13.73
C LEU A 399 -29.92 -0.27 14.63
N ALA A 400 -29.51 0.71 15.45
CA ALA A 400 -30.40 1.52 16.28
C ALA A 400 -31.03 2.72 15.52
N GLY A 401 -30.77 2.86 14.22
CA GLY A 401 -31.29 3.94 13.36
C GLY A 401 -30.44 5.21 13.33
N ASN A 402 -29.23 5.20 13.92
CA ASN A 402 -28.30 6.32 13.90
C ASN A 402 -27.11 6.02 12.99
N ALA A 403 -27.09 6.60 11.78
CA ALA A 403 -26.03 6.39 10.81
C ALA A 403 -24.77 7.27 11.03
N THR A 404 -24.78 8.20 11.99
CA THR A 404 -23.76 9.26 12.12
C THR A 404 -22.34 8.69 12.28
N SER A 405 -22.12 7.78 13.22
CA SER A 405 -20.81 7.17 13.48
C SER A 405 -20.34 6.31 12.31
N PHE A 406 -21.27 5.63 11.64
CA PHE A 406 -20.94 4.82 10.47
C PHE A 406 -20.54 5.68 9.27
N VAL A 407 -21.22 6.80 9.04
CA VAL A 407 -20.85 7.79 8.01
C VAL A 407 -19.48 8.38 8.28
N GLN A 408 -19.14 8.69 9.53
CA GLN A 408 -17.81 9.15 9.91
C GLN A 408 -16.73 8.09 9.67
N LEU A 409 -17.04 6.81 9.94
CA LEU A 409 -16.15 5.71 9.63
C LEU A 409 -15.88 5.60 8.12
N LEU A 410 -16.94 5.65 7.30
CA LEU A 410 -16.84 5.63 5.84
C LEU A 410 -16.03 6.81 5.30
N ASP A 411 -16.24 8.01 5.84
CA ASP A 411 -15.47 9.20 5.45
C ASP A 411 -13.97 9.04 5.77
N LYS A 412 -13.66 8.53 6.97
CA LYS A 412 -12.29 8.27 7.40
C LYS A 412 -11.56 7.29 6.49
N ILE A 413 -12.23 6.27 5.97
CA ILE A 413 -11.65 5.31 5.02
C ILE A 413 -11.70 5.79 3.57
N GLY A 414 -12.22 6.99 3.31
CA GLY A 414 -12.26 7.59 1.97
C GLY A 414 -13.37 7.04 1.06
N ALA A 415 -14.43 6.47 1.65
CA ALA A 415 -15.55 5.90 0.89
C ALA A 415 -16.44 6.94 0.19
N PHE A 416 -16.38 8.19 0.65
CA PHE A 416 -17.12 9.28 0.00
C PHE A 416 -16.19 10.11 -0.88
N PRO A 417 -16.43 10.16 -2.19
CA PRO A 417 -15.75 11.14 -3.03
C PRO A 417 -16.10 12.55 -2.55
N HIS A 418 -15.11 13.38 -2.33
CA HIS A 418 -15.33 14.79 -2.03
C HIS A 418 -15.52 15.56 -3.33
N LEU A 419 -16.74 15.96 -3.65
CA LEU A 419 -16.95 16.96 -4.69
C LEU A 419 -16.28 18.25 -4.24
N ARG A 420 -15.21 18.59 -4.91
CA ARG A 420 -14.48 19.83 -4.64
C ARG A 420 -15.36 20.99 -5.06
N ASP A 421 -15.29 22.05 -4.29
CA ASP A 421 -15.99 23.27 -4.63
C ASP A 421 -15.49 23.80 -5.99
N ALA A 422 -16.20 23.45 -7.05
CA ALA A 422 -15.87 23.86 -8.42
C ALA A 422 -15.96 25.39 -8.60
N CYS A 423 -16.54 26.09 -7.62
CA CYS A 423 -16.66 27.54 -7.58
C CYS A 423 -15.54 28.23 -6.80
N ALA A 424 -14.63 27.50 -6.19
CA ALA A 424 -13.47 28.09 -5.51
C ALA A 424 -12.50 28.69 -6.55
N VAL A 425 -12.69 29.97 -6.82
CA VAL A 425 -11.82 30.76 -7.68
C VAL A 425 -10.61 31.22 -6.87
N GLY A 426 -9.47 30.52 -7.01
CA GLY A 426 -8.22 30.94 -6.40
C GLY A 426 -7.12 29.89 -6.55
N ASP A 427 -5.89 30.34 -6.76
CA ASP A 427 -4.67 29.55 -7.00
C ASP A 427 -4.24 28.63 -5.83
N SER A 428 -5.07 28.47 -4.81
CA SER A 428 -4.73 27.79 -3.56
C SER A 428 -5.38 26.44 -3.33
N ILE A 429 -6.17 25.88 -4.28
CA ILE A 429 -6.66 24.52 -4.17
C ILE A 429 -5.56 23.56 -4.64
N ARG A 430 -4.55 23.40 -3.80
CA ARG A 430 -3.64 22.27 -3.91
C ARG A 430 -4.40 21.04 -3.43
N VAL A 431 -4.89 20.27 -4.39
CA VAL A 431 -5.38 18.92 -4.12
C VAL A 431 -4.28 18.15 -3.41
N PRO A 432 -4.57 17.48 -2.28
CA PRO A 432 -3.59 16.61 -1.67
C PRO A 432 -3.07 15.62 -2.71
N VAL A 433 -1.77 15.62 -2.92
CA VAL A 433 -1.06 14.83 -3.94
C VAL A 433 -1.46 13.35 -3.94
N MET A 434 -1.92 12.84 -2.80
CA MET A 434 -2.29 11.44 -2.59
C MET A 434 -3.60 10.99 -3.23
N GLN A 435 -4.60 11.86 -3.34
CA GLN A 435 -5.93 11.41 -3.81
C GLN A 435 -6.02 11.21 -5.32
N LEU A 436 -5.17 11.88 -6.11
CA LEU A 436 -5.25 11.86 -7.57
C LEU A 436 -4.45 10.76 -8.24
N ALA A 437 -3.35 10.32 -7.64
CA ALA A 437 -2.36 9.51 -8.33
C ALA A 437 -2.45 8.01 -8.06
N VAL A 438 -3.20 7.59 -7.04
CA VAL A 438 -3.20 6.18 -6.63
C VAL A 438 -3.97 5.32 -7.63
N ASN A 439 -5.02 5.85 -8.23
CA ASN A 439 -5.89 5.06 -9.10
C ASN A 439 -5.22 4.73 -10.45
N GLU A 440 -4.76 5.72 -11.20
CA GLU A 440 -4.07 5.50 -12.48
C GLU A 440 -2.77 4.71 -12.31
N ALA A 441 -1.98 5.05 -11.31
CA ALA A 441 -0.74 4.35 -11.03
C ALA A 441 -0.98 2.88 -10.68
N SER A 442 -1.97 2.59 -9.86
CA SER A 442 -2.38 1.23 -9.50
C SER A 442 -2.88 0.47 -10.73
N ILE A 443 -3.75 1.09 -11.54
CA ILE A 443 -4.26 0.50 -12.79
C ILE A 443 -3.12 0.20 -13.74
N ALA A 444 -2.24 1.18 -14.00
CA ALA A 444 -1.13 1.02 -14.93
C ALA A 444 -0.22 -0.15 -14.55
N THR A 445 0.19 -0.23 -13.27
CA THR A 445 1.09 -1.28 -12.79
C THR A 445 0.46 -2.66 -12.95
N ARG A 446 -0.72 -2.89 -12.38
CA ARG A 446 -1.34 -4.23 -12.39
C ARG A 446 -1.82 -4.68 -13.75
N CYS A 447 -2.21 -3.73 -14.63
CA CYS A 447 -2.62 -4.07 -15.99
C CYS A 447 -1.43 -4.31 -16.92
N ALA A 448 -0.29 -3.64 -16.69
CA ALA A 448 0.95 -3.91 -17.41
C ALA A 448 1.58 -5.25 -17.01
N ASP A 449 1.46 -5.66 -15.76
CA ASP A 449 2.04 -6.91 -15.24
C ASP A 449 1.20 -8.14 -15.54
N GLY A 450 -0.13 -8.02 -15.48
CA GLY A 450 -1.06 -9.15 -15.68
C GLY A 450 -1.23 -9.54 -17.15
N GLU A 451 -1.87 -10.66 -17.40
CA GLU A 451 -2.27 -11.05 -18.77
C GLU A 451 -3.15 -9.98 -19.45
N ASP A 452 -3.10 -9.94 -20.77
CA ASP A 452 -4.02 -9.12 -21.55
C ASP A 452 -5.45 -9.66 -21.48
N VAL A 453 -6.34 -8.84 -20.95
CA VAL A 453 -7.77 -9.16 -20.80
C VAL A 453 -8.65 -8.20 -21.59
N THR A 454 -8.06 -7.38 -22.47
CA THR A 454 -8.78 -6.35 -23.24
C THR A 454 -9.81 -6.93 -24.21
N ASP A 455 -9.56 -8.16 -24.71
CA ASP A 455 -10.44 -8.86 -25.66
C ASP A 455 -11.46 -9.81 -24.99
N ARG A 456 -11.48 -9.84 -23.63
CA ARG A 456 -12.42 -10.69 -22.91
C ARG A 456 -13.85 -10.14 -23.04
N ASN A 457 -14.81 -11.03 -23.31
CA ASN A 457 -16.21 -10.66 -23.46
C ASN A 457 -16.94 -10.50 -22.11
N LEU A 458 -18.17 -9.99 -22.15
CA LEU A 458 -18.97 -9.74 -20.94
C LEU A 458 -19.24 -11.02 -20.12
N THR A 459 -19.43 -12.18 -20.77
CA THR A 459 -19.66 -13.44 -20.08
C THR A 459 -18.46 -13.80 -19.22
N TRP A 460 -17.25 -13.71 -19.76
CA TRP A 460 -16.00 -13.94 -19.03
C TRP A 460 -15.88 -13.02 -17.79
N TRP A 461 -16.23 -11.74 -17.93
CA TRP A 461 -16.19 -10.80 -16.80
C TRP A 461 -17.23 -11.08 -15.73
N ARG A 462 -18.43 -11.53 -16.13
CA ARG A 462 -19.45 -11.99 -15.17
C ARG A 462 -19.00 -13.24 -14.41
N ASP A 463 -18.40 -14.20 -15.10
CA ASP A 463 -17.86 -15.41 -14.50
C ASP A 463 -16.72 -15.11 -13.51
N PHE A 464 -15.85 -14.17 -13.87
CA PHE A 464 -14.78 -13.67 -13.00
C PHE A 464 -15.35 -13.05 -11.72
N VAL A 465 -16.27 -12.09 -11.82
CA VAL A 465 -16.92 -11.43 -10.67
C VAL A 465 -17.66 -12.46 -9.80
N ALA A 466 -18.38 -13.38 -10.41
CA ALA A 466 -19.07 -14.45 -9.68
C ALA A 466 -18.09 -15.39 -8.97
N SER A 467 -16.91 -15.64 -9.54
CA SER A 467 -15.86 -16.43 -8.90
C SER A 467 -15.33 -15.73 -7.64
N GLU A 468 -15.04 -14.43 -7.75
CA GLU A 468 -14.58 -13.63 -6.60
C GLU A 468 -15.62 -13.60 -5.48
N SER A 469 -16.88 -13.38 -5.81
CA SER A 469 -17.98 -13.37 -4.84
C SER A 469 -18.21 -14.73 -4.16
N ARG A 470 -17.91 -15.84 -4.84
CA ARG A 470 -17.91 -17.17 -4.22
C ARG A 470 -16.71 -17.40 -3.32
N THR A 471 -15.57 -16.80 -3.62
CA THR A 471 -14.34 -16.93 -2.82
C THR A 471 -14.49 -16.21 -1.48
N SER A 472 -15.11 -15.03 -1.48
CA SER A 472 -15.42 -14.29 -0.25
C SER A 472 -16.69 -13.46 -0.42
N LYS A 473 -17.64 -13.62 0.50
CA LYS A 473 -18.83 -12.76 0.60
C LYS A 473 -18.48 -11.35 1.07
N THR A 474 -17.48 -11.23 1.92
CA THR A 474 -17.04 -9.95 2.47
C THR A 474 -16.27 -9.13 1.44
N PHE A 475 -15.34 -9.75 0.72
CA PHE A 475 -14.40 -9.06 -0.16
C PHE A 475 -14.67 -9.22 -1.65
N GLY A 476 -15.31 -10.30 -2.10
CA GLY A 476 -15.28 -10.70 -3.51
C GLY A 476 -15.80 -9.64 -4.48
N SER A 477 -16.95 -9.05 -4.17
CA SER A 477 -17.52 -7.95 -4.96
C SER A 477 -16.53 -6.77 -5.13
N PHE A 478 -15.95 -6.39 -4.03
CA PHE A 478 -15.00 -5.31 -3.91
C PHE A 478 -13.66 -5.65 -4.61
N TRP A 479 -13.14 -6.84 -4.36
CA TRP A 479 -11.87 -7.31 -4.90
C TRP A 479 -11.90 -7.45 -6.42
N SER A 480 -13.04 -7.84 -6.98
CA SER A 480 -13.21 -7.96 -8.43
C SER A 480 -12.97 -6.63 -9.17
N LYS A 481 -13.26 -5.48 -8.53
CA LYS A 481 -13.00 -4.14 -9.10
C LYS A 481 -11.50 -3.89 -9.39
N ILE A 482 -10.59 -4.59 -8.71
CA ILE A 482 -9.14 -4.46 -8.93
C ILE A 482 -8.76 -4.79 -10.37
N ARG A 483 -9.39 -5.81 -10.98
CA ARG A 483 -9.04 -6.28 -12.31
C ARG A 483 -9.85 -5.65 -13.45
N LEU A 484 -11.08 -5.21 -13.17
CA LEU A 484 -12.01 -4.67 -14.17
C LEU A 484 -11.42 -3.53 -15.02
N PRO A 485 -10.63 -2.59 -14.47
CA PRO A 485 -10.03 -1.53 -15.28
C PRO A 485 -9.17 -2.05 -16.44
N CYS A 486 -8.53 -3.22 -16.28
CA CYS A 486 -7.66 -3.78 -17.30
C CYS A 486 -8.39 -4.16 -18.60
N ALA A 487 -9.72 -4.25 -18.58
CA ALA A 487 -10.54 -4.43 -19.79
C ALA A 487 -10.38 -3.29 -20.82
N GLY A 488 -9.95 -2.10 -20.37
CA GLY A 488 -9.72 -0.93 -21.23
C GLY A 488 -8.26 -0.56 -21.43
N PHE A 489 -7.31 -1.27 -20.80
CA PHE A 489 -5.90 -0.89 -20.79
C PHE A 489 -5.23 -1.21 -22.14
N ARG A 490 -5.01 -0.18 -22.97
CA ARG A 490 -4.44 -0.30 -24.33
C ARG A 490 -3.01 0.25 -24.46
N PHE A 491 -2.39 0.59 -23.34
CA PHE A 491 -1.00 1.07 -23.35
C PHE A 491 -0.01 -0.05 -23.71
N PRO A 492 1.10 0.25 -24.41
CA PRO A 492 2.15 -0.71 -24.64
C PRO A 492 2.71 -1.28 -23.35
N ARG A 493 2.93 -2.58 -23.30
CA ARG A 493 3.59 -3.26 -22.18
C ARG A 493 5.08 -3.34 -22.46
N ASN A 494 5.80 -2.24 -22.23
CA ASN A 494 7.20 -2.11 -22.66
C ASN A 494 8.13 -3.14 -22.01
N TRP A 495 7.81 -3.59 -20.80
CA TRP A 495 8.53 -4.67 -20.15
C TRP A 495 7.58 -5.52 -19.32
N SER A 496 7.37 -6.77 -19.72
CA SER A 496 6.55 -7.74 -18.97
C SER A 496 7.42 -8.91 -18.49
N PHE A 497 7.04 -9.50 -17.37
CA PHE A 497 7.66 -10.70 -16.82
C PHE A 497 6.62 -11.54 -16.09
N ASN A 498 6.36 -12.73 -16.57
CA ASN A 498 5.35 -13.65 -16.02
C ASN A 498 5.98 -14.89 -15.36
N GLY A 499 7.25 -14.76 -14.95
CA GLY A 499 8.01 -15.83 -14.32
C GLY A 499 9.05 -16.47 -15.26
N PRO A 500 9.76 -17.49 -14.76
CA PRO A 500 9.56 -18.11 -13.47
C PRO A 500 9.95 -17.21 -12.29
N PHE A 501 9.12 -17.20 -11.22
CA PHE A 501 9.39 -16.46 -9.98
C PHE A 501 10.25 -17.32 -9.06
N THR A 502 11.56 -17.30 -9.28
CA THR A 502 12.52 -18.14 -8.57
C THR A 502 13.90 -17.49 -8.49
N THR A 503 14.73 -17.96 -7.60
CA THR A 503 16.13 -17.56 -7.49
C THR A 503 17.05 -18.78 -7.56
N PRO A 504 18.29 -18.67 -8.06
CA PRO A 504 19.31 -19.66 -7.78
C PRO A 504 19.48 -19.83 -6.27
N ARG A 505 19.80 -21.05 -5.84
CA ARG A 505 20.14 -21.27 -4.42
C ARG A 505 21.29 -20.38 -4.02
N TYR A 506 21.16 -19.71 -2.85
CA TYR A 506 22.24 -18.91 -2.31
C TYR A 506 23.48 -19.78 -2.03
N GLU A 507 24.65 -19.24 -2.29
CA GLU A 507 25.92 -19.90 -2.01
C GLU A 507 26.96 -18.88 -1.56
N ARG A 508 27.90 -19.34 -0.72
CA ARG A 508 29.03 -18.55 -0.28
C ARG A 508 30.34 -19.26 -0.65
N THR A 509 31.32 -18.47 -1.03
CA THR A 509 32.69 -18.96 -1.23
C THR A 509 33.29 -19.42 0.09
N SER A 510 34.41 -20.14 0.04
CA SER A 510 35.20 -20.56 1.24
C SER A 510 35.60 -19.38 2.15
N ARG A 511 35.59 -18.15 1.61
CA ARG A 511 35.86 -16.91 2.37
C ARG A 511 34.58 -16.21 2.86
N GLY A 512 33.42 -16.88 2.82
CA GLY A 512 32.14 -16.38 3.27
C GLY A 512 31.48 -15.34 2.36
N ARG A 513 32.05 -15.01 1.18
CA ARG A 513 31.47 -14.03 0.23
C ARG A 513 30.39 -14.67 -0.64
N PRO A 514 29.36 -13.94 -1.06
CA PRO A 514 28.38 -14.45 -2.02
C PRO A 514 29.04 -14.88 -3.34
N VAL A 515 28.52 -15.94 -3.94
CA VAL A 515 28.95 -16.40 -5.27
C VAL A 515 28.34 -15.50 -6.33
N LYS A 516 29.10 -15.19 -7.41
CA LYS A 516 28.64 -14.37 -8.53
C LYS A 516 27.36 -14.98 -9.15
N GLY A 517 26.40 -14.15 -9.50
CA GLY A 517 25.12 -14.57 -10.09
C GLY A 517 24.13 -15.17 -9.10
N LYS A 518 24.44 -15.21 -7.79
CA LYS A 518 23.59 -15.80 -6.75
C LYS A 518 23.21 -14.79 -5.67
N PRO A 519 22.08 -15.00 -4.99
CA PRO A 519 21.69 -14.22 -3.80
C PRO A 519 22.74 -14.33 -2.69
N ALA A 520 22.86 -13.31 -1.84
CA ALA A 520 23.73 -13.34 -0.66
C ALA A 520 23.08 -14.07 0.53
N ALA A 521 21.76 -14.16 0.57
CA ALA A 521 20.96 -14.88 1.56
C ALA A 521 19.69 -15.44 0.90
N PRO A 522 19.06 -16.49 1.48
CA PRO A 522 17.73 -16.92 1.07
C PRO A 522 16.70 -15.85 1.41
N LEU A 523 15.51 -15.92 0.83
CA LEU A 523 14.40 -15.00 1.13
C LEU A 523 13.73 -15.39 2.44
N LEU A 524 13.20 -14.41 3.17
CA LEU A 524 12.36 -14.61 4.35
C LEU A 524 10.94 -14.10 4.06
N PHE A 525 9.97 -14.99 4.18
CA PHE A 525 8.56 -14.68 4.00
C PHE A 525 7.85 -14.62 5.36
N LEU A 526 7.10 -13.56 5.61
CA LEU A 526 6.27 -13.40 6.81
C LEU A 526 4.79 -13.41 6.41
N SER A 527 3.94 -13.97 7.27
CA SER A 527 2.49 -13.98 7.07
C SER A 527 1.76 -14.01 8.40
N SER A 528 0.67 -13.25 8.51
CA SER A 528 -0.34 -13.51 9.54
C SER A 528 -0.99 -14.88 9.30
N ARG A 529 -1.50 -15.53 10.36
CA ARG A 529 -2.28 -16.78 10.23
C ARG A 529 -3.50 -16.59 9.35
N LEU A 530 -4.20 -15.48 9.52
CA LEU A 530 -5.33 -15.07 8.70
C LEU A 530 -5.08 -13.67 8.15
N ASP A 531 -4.81 -13.59 6.87
CA ASP A 531 -4.63 -12.32 6.16
C ASP A 531 -5.77 -12.15 5.16
N PRO A 532 -6.53 -11.04 5.18
CA PRO A 532 -7.73 -10.88 4.37
C PRO A 532 -7.45 -10.86 2.87
N VAL A 533 -6.24 -10.53 2.44
CA VAL A 533 -5.90 -10.30 1.02
C VAL A 533 -4.59 -10.93 0.55
N THR A 534 -3.74 -11.37 1.50
CA THR A 534 -2.46 -12.04 1.19
C THR A 534 -2.31 -13.30 2.07
N PRO A 535 -3.12 -14.33 1.78
CA PRO A 535 -3.28 -15.49 2.65
C PRO A 535 -1.97 -16.29 2.79
N LEU A 536 -1.77 -16.89 3.96
CA LEU A 536 -0.59 -17.71 4.31
C LEU A 536 -0.19 -18.72 3.22
N ARG A 537 -1.17 -19.28 2.51
CA ARG A 537 -0.88 -20.20 1.41
C ARG A 537 -0.02 -19.58 0.30
N SER A 538 -0.16 -18.27 0.05
CA SER A 538 0.65 -17.55 -0.93
C SER A 538 2.10 -17.44 -0.46
N ALA A 539 2.35 -17.17 0.82
CA ALA A 539 3.70 -17.16 1.39
C ALA A 539 4.38 -18.53 1.28
N ARG A 540 3.66 -19.61 1.59
CA ARG A 540 4.15 -20.99 1.45
C ARG A 540 4.48 -21.34 0.00
N ARG A 541 3.62 -20.93 -0.93
CA ARG A 541 3.84 -21.16 -2.35
C ARG A 541 5.06 -20.43 -2.86
N MET A 542 5.18 -19.13 -2.57
CA MET A 542 6.33 -18.34 -3.00
C MET A 542 7.63 -18.82 -2.36
N ALA A 543 7.62 -19.22 -1.10
CA ALA A 543 8.80 -19.78 -0.45
C ALA A 543 9.25 -21.09 -1.12
N ALA A 544 8.34 -21.94 -1.57
CA ALA A 544 8.66 -23.17 -2.28
C ALA A 544 9.33 -22.93 -3.64
N GLU A 545 9.06 -21.79 -4.30
CA GLU A 545 9.67 -21.40 -5.56
C GLU A 545 11.10 -20.82 -5.40
N HIS A 546 11.49 -20.39 -4.18
CA HIS A 546 12.80 -19.79 -3.90
C HIS A 546 13.67 -20.74 -3.05
N PRO A 547 14.66 -21.44 -3.64
CA PRO A 547 15.46 -22.44 -2.92
C PRO A 547 16.14 -21.91 -1.67
N GLY A 548 15.80 -22.50 -0.51
CA GLY A 548 16.34 -22.14 0.80
C GLY A 548 15.56 -21.06 1.54
N ALA A 549 14.50 -20.52 0.97
CA ALA A 549 13.62 -19.58 1.65
C ALA A 549 12.90 -20.22 2.85
N ALA A 550 12.48 -19.39 3.80
CA ALA A 550 11.68 -19.82 4.96
C ALA A 550 10.43 -18.97 5.14
N VAL A 551 9.44 -19.56 5.80
CA VAL A 551 8.18 -18.90 6.19
C VAL A 551 8.11 -18.78 7.70
N VAL A 552 7.76 -17.59 8.18
CA VAL A 552 7.37 -17.32 9.57
C VAL A 552 5.90 -16.99 9.59
N VAL A 553 5.14 -17.71 10.38
CA VAL A 553 3.70 -17.54 10.56
C VAL A 553 3.47 -16.88 11.92
N GLN A 554 2.89 -15.70 11.93
CA GLN A 554 2.46 -15.05 13.16
C GLN A 554 1.02 -15.43 13.47
N GLU A 555 0.75 -15.92 14.68
CA GLU A 555 -0.60 -16.24 15.16
C GLU A 555 -1.39 -14.95 15.42
N SER A 556 -1.78 -14.28 14.32
CA SER A 556 -2.53 -13.03 14.31
C SER A 556 -3.51 -13.00 13.14
N MET A 557 -4.44 -12.06 13.19
CA MET A 557 -5.34 -11.69 12.11
C MET A 557 -5.00 -10.30 11.61
N GLY A 558 -5.15 -10.10 10.30
CA GLY A 558 -4.93 -8.80 9.67
C GLY A 558 -3.83 -8.84 8.63
N HIS A 559 -3.73 -7.74 7.89
CA HIS A 559 -2.85 -7.65 6.73
C HIS A 559 -1.41 -7.40 7.14
N CYS A 560 -0.51 -8.29 6.70
CA CYS A 560 0.92 -8.35 7.04
C CYS A 560 1.18 -8.72 8.52
N ALA A 561 2.22 -9.52 8.78
CA ALA A 561 2.54 -10.00 10.12
C ALA A 561 3.09 -8.86 11.01
N LEU A 562 4.09 -8.11 10.53
CA LEU A 562 4.65 -6.98 11.26
C LEU A 562 3.65 -5.82 11.41
N GLY A 563 2.60 -5.80 10.59
CA GLY A 563 1.56 -4.78 10.59
C GLY A 563 0.35 -5.10 11.47
N SER A 564 0.01 -6.38 11.67
CA SER A 564 -1.25 -6.80 12.31
C SER A 564 -1.19 -6.80 13.83
N ALA A 565 -0.06 -7.23 14.40
CA ALA A 565 0.12 -7.39 15.85
C ALA A 565 1.60 -7.41 16.25
N ASN A 566 1.86 -7.22 17.55
CA ASN A 566 3.19 -7.40 18.09
C ASN A 566 3.49 -8.87 18.35
N SER A 567 4.68 -9.31 17.93
CA SER A 567 5.25 -10.60 18.27
C SER A 567 6.76 -10.45 18.38
N GLU A 568 7.32 -10.59 19.57
CA GLU A 568 8.77 -10.51 19.77
C GLU A 568 9.48 -11.68 19.05
N CYS A 569 8.81 -12.82 18.92
CA CYS A 569 9.29 -13.96 18.14
C CYS A 569 9.50 -13.55 16.66
N THR A 570 8.47 -13.00 16.00
CA THR A 570 8.56 -12.54 14.61
C THR A 570 9.62 -11.44 14.44
N ARG A 571 9.64 -10.45 15.35
CA ARG A 571 10.62 -9.37 15.35
C ARG A 571 12.03 -9.88 15.56
N GLY A 572 12.24 -10.82 16.49
CA GLY A 572 13.53 -11.43 16.75
C GLY A 572 14.10 -12.16 15.54
N ILE A 573 13.25 -12.92 14.82
CA ILE A 573 13.65 -13.60 13.58
C ILE A 573 13.98 -12.58 12.47
N ALA A 574 13.17 -11.53 12.32
CA ALA A 574 13.43 -10.47 11.34
C ALA A 574 14.75 -9.74 11.61
N ARG A 575 15.05 -9.39 12.86
CA ARG A 575 16.32 -8.78 13.30
C ARG A 575 17.50 -9.70 13.01
N GLU A 576 17.41 -10.98 13.40
CA GLU A 576 18.47 -11.95 13.17
C GLU A 576 18.75 -12.17 11.68
N TYR A 577 17.68 -12.23 10.87
CA TYR A 577 17.81 -12.35 9.43
C TYR A 577 18.46 -11.10 8.81
N MET A 578 18.03 -9.90 9.19
CA MET A 578 18.61 -8.66 8.67
C MET A 578 20.05 -8.47 9.12
N ASP A 579 20.47 -9.02 10.24
CA ASP A 579 21.85 -8.97 10.72
C ASP A 579 22.75 -10.02 10.05
N THR A 580 22.29 -11.28 9.95
CA THR A 580 23.14 -12.42 9.58
C THR A 580 22.81 -13.04 8.22
N GLY A 581 21.60 -12.82 7.70
CA GLY A 581 21.07 -13.50 6.51
C GLY A 581 20.62 -14.94 6.78
N LYS A 582 20.54 -15.36 8.05
CA LYS A 582 20.06 -16.70 8.41
C LYS A 582 18.56 -16.73 8.49
N VAL A 583 17.96 -17.75 7.90
CA VAL A 583 16.53 -18.04 8.02
C VAL A 583 16.31 -19.24 8.93
N PRO A 584 15.12 -19.41 9.53
CA PRO A 584 14.74 -20.64 10.21
C PRO A 584 14.88 -21.88 9.30
N SER A 585 15.25 -23.02 9.88
CA SER A 585 15.44 -24.27 9.11
C SER A 585 14.13 -24.93 8.65
N HIS A 586 13.01 -24.50 9.23
CA HIS A 586 11.66 -24.98 8.93
C HIS A 586 10.66 -23.82 9.11
N GLU A 587 9.43 -24.02 8.65
CA GLU A 587 8.34 -23.07 8.93
C GLU A 587 8.23 -22.86 10.44
N THR A 588 8.26 -21.61 10.87
CA THR A 588 8.24 -21.25 12.29
C THR A 588 6.96 -20.51 12.60
N VAL A 589 6.29 -20.94 13.67
CA VAL A 589 5.07 -20.29 14.17
C VAL A 589 5.44 -19.43 15.38
N CYS A 590 5.03 -18.19 15.33
CA CYS A 590 5.24 -17.18 16.37
C CYS A 590 3.91 -16.73 16.96
N GLU A 591 3.76 -16.85 18.28
CA GLU A 591 2.59 -16.32 18.97
C GLU A 591 2.53 -14.79 18.89
N SER A 592 1.30 -14.24 18.98
CA SER A 592 1.02 -12.82 18.99
C SER A 592 0.53 -12.38 20.37
N ASP A 593 1.00 -11.24 20.82
CA ASP A 593 0.61 -10.64 22.11
C ASP A 593 -0.76 -9.92 22.03
N PHE A 594 -1.45 -10.00 20.88
CA PHE A 594 -2.58 -9.15 20.57
C PHE A 594 -3.90 -9.90 20.44
N ASP A 595 -4.94 -9.33 21.06
CA ASP A 595 -6.33 -9.73 20.90
C ASP A 595 -7.18 -8.48 20.59
N PRO A 596 -7.88 -8.41 19.42
CA PRO A 596 -8.62 -7.22 19.00
C PRO A 596 -9.75 -6.81 19.94
N TRP A 597 -10.16 -7.67 20.85
CA TRP A 597 -11.26 -7.43 21.79
C TRP A 597 -10.78 -7.12 23.21
N LYS A 598 -9.53 -7.36 23.56
CA LYS A 598 -8.97 -6.94 24.85
C LYS A 598 -8.57 -5.46 24.81
N ASP A 599 -8.76 -4.76 25.91
CA ASP A 599 -8.20 -3.43 26.08
C ASP A 599 -6.69 -3.56 26.30
N THR A 600 -5.92 -3.07 25.37
CA THR A 600 -4.49 -2.88 25.54
C THR A 600 -4.22 -1.40 25.73
N GLU A 601 -4.06 -0.96 26.99
CA GLU A 601 -3.40 0.32 27.24
C GLU A 601 -2.00 0.24 26.61
N GLY A 602 -1.80 0.90 25.49
CA GLY A 602 -0.50 1.11 24.84
C GLY A 602 0.01 0.01 23.90
N GLY A 603 -0.77 -1.04 23.57
CA GLY A 603 -0.30 -2.17 22.76
C GLY A 603 -0.78 -2.24 21.32
N ALA A 604 -1.59 -1.33 20.86
CA ALA A 604 -1.90 -1.24 19.44
C ALA A 604 -0.63 -0.79 18.73
N SER A 605 0.08 -1.75 18.10
CA SER A 605 0.97 -1.43 17.02
C SER A 605 0.13 -0.64 16.01
N SER A 606 0.26 0.66 16.02
CA SER A 606 -0.31 1.54 15.01
C SER A 606 0.46 1.39 13.69
N PHE A 607 0.68 0.14 13.27
CA PHE A 607 0.80 -0.19 11.88
C PHE A 607 -0.61 -0.08 11.30
N VAL A 608 -1.16 1.10 11.33
CA VAL A 608 -1.91 1.53 10.21
C VAL A 608 -0.84 1.60 9.11
N ILE A 609 -0.67 0.50 8.35
CA ILE A 609 -0.57 0.68 6.91
C ILE A 609 -1.77 1.58 6.72
N ASP A 610 -1.59 2.90 6.53
CA ASP A 610 -2.68 3.78 6.15
C ASP A 610 -3.45 2.97 5.14
N ALA A 611 -4.61 2.40 5.60
CA ALA A 611 -5.31 1.39 4.81
C ALA A 611 -5.37 2.10 3.49
N PRO A 612 -4.72 1.62 2.44
CA PRO A 612 -4.50 2.46 1.28
C PRO A 612 -5.89 3.00 1.05
N ARG A 613 -6.07 4.33 1.05
CA ARG A 613 -7.36 4.92 0.73
C ARG A 613 -7.63 4.29 -0.60
N PHE A 614 -8.35 3.16 -0.57
CA PHE A 614 -8.49 2.29 -1.71
C PHE A 614 -9.16 3.14 -2.77
N PRO A 615 -8.47 3.51 -3.82
CA PRO A 615 -9.11 4.14 -4.94
C PRO A 615 -9.92 3.03 -5.60
N PHE A 616 -11.20 3.05 -5.32
CA PHE A 616 -12.15 2.33 -6.10
C PHE A 616 -12.41 3.07 -7.39
#